data_eb2a62460776107797328c77f7250540
#
_entry.id   eb2a62460776107797328c77f7250540
#
_cell.length_a   1.000
_cell.length_b   1.000
_cell.length_c   1.000
_cell.angle_alpha   90.00
_cell.angle_beta   90.00
_cell.angle_gamma   90.00
#
_symmetry.space_group_name_H-M   'P 1'
#
loop_
_entity.id
_entity.type
_entity.pdbx_description
1 polymer ?
#
loop_
_entity_poly.entity_id
_entity_poly.type
_entity_poly.pdbx_seq_one_letter_code
_entity_poly.pdbx_strand_id
1 'polypeptide(L)'
;MRNLIYICFIGLIASSCDDGDIFEVSLEFEQDLELCIDINEENFLLYETKLDPNESLSLLFPSNTVNNPLLNPTEYNSTDPVGYIGTILIDNSNTRFNYRTYNGDPNDLICQSIVNPGTQIIDDYPAAAGAQASFISTFEDDDNDGILTEFEGRGAQAADGSYPDAQDTDLDGLPDYIDEDDDNDGIMTIDEDADDNDDGNPDDALNSNEAQEDADGEIRLPNYLDNDDDGDGTFSANENENGNGSLLDDIDQTVDSNNTTPRYLDPLAIESFDPAAIIPTSYIRTIRVNVTILNANIGILSTDIIELGTYEY
;
A
#
# COMPACT_ATOMS: atom_id res chain seq x y z
N MET A 1 33.46 68.06 -27.95
CA MET A 1 33.22 66.58 -28.19
C MET A 1 33.75 65.71 -27.06
N ARG A 2 34.80 66.11 -26.30
CA ARG A 2 35.35 65.24 -25.22
C ARG A 2 34.43 65.10 -23.97
N ASN A 3 33.60 66.12 -23.69
CA ASN A 3 32.70 66.12 -22.54
C ASN A 3 31.38 65.36 -22.77
N LEU A 4 31.01 65.09 -24.04
CA LEU A 4 29.84 64.33 -24.39
C LEU A 4 30.03 62.78 -24.17
N ILE A 5 31.29 62.36 -24.27
CA ILE A 5 31.64 60.95 -24.08
C ILE A 5 31.55 60.52 -22.61
N TYR A 6 31.88 61.45 -21.68
CA TYR A 6 31.80 61.20 -20.24
C TYR A 6 30.34 61.06 -19.73
N ILE A 7 29.37 61.75 -20.33
CA ILE A 7 27.97 61.67 -19.96
C ILE A 7 27.35 60.36 -20.43
N CYS A 8 27.75 59.84 -21.60
CA CYS A 8 27.34 58.52 -22.05
C CYS A 8 27.91 57.35 -21.22
N PHE A 9 29.12 57.56 -20.63
CA PHE A 9 29.74 56.51 -19.80
C PHE A 9 29.17 56.41 -18.38
N ILE A 10 28.64 57.53 -17.85
CA ILE A 10 27.99 57.55 -16.53
C ILE A 10 26.56 57.03 -16.62
N GLY A 11 25.89 57.09 -17.80
CA GLY A 11 24.56 56.54 -18.03
C GLY A 11 24.51 55.01 -18.13
N LEU A 12 25.66 54.35 -18.38
CA LEU A 12 25.76 52.91 -18.53
C LEU A 12 26.01 52.11 -17.22
N ILE A 13 26.26 52.81 -16.11
CA ILE A 13 26.53 52.19 -14.81
C ILE A 13 25.27 52.13 -13.92
N ALA A 14 24.15 52.70 -14.37
CA ALA A 14 22.90 52.77 -13.59
C ALA A 14 21.84 51.71 -13.99
N SER A 15 22.19 50.78 -14.89
CA SER A 15 21.39 49.56 -15.11
C SER A 15 22.05 48.37 -14.43
N SER A 16 22.25 48.46 -13.13
CA SER A 16 22.32 47.24 -12.33
C SER A 16 20.91 46.68 -12.35
N CYS A 17 20.65 45.71 -13.20
CA CYS A 17 19.58 44.73 -12.93
C CYS A 17 19.97 44.14 -11.58
N ASP A 18 19.19 44.39 -10.58
CA ASP A 18 19.12 43.57 -9.40
C ASP A 18 18.48 42.24 -9.90
N ASP A 19 19.34 41.38 -10.40
CA ASP A 19 18.96 39.96 -10.56
C ASP A 19 18.80 39.47 -9.13
N GLY A 20 17.60 39.62 -8.59
CA GLY A 20 17.24 38.97 -7.35
C GLY A 20 17.60 37.50 -7.51
N ASP A 21 18.55 37.03 -6.72
CA ASP A 21 18.86 35.62 -6.63
C ASP A 21 17.55 34.90 -6.34
N ILE A 22 16.98 34.24 -7.34
CA ILE A 22 15.86 33.34 -7.14
C ILE A 22 16.48 32.13 -6.46
N PHE A 23 16.34 32.04 -5.16
CA PHE A 23 16.66 30.84 -4.41
C PHE A 23 15.58 29.81 -4.74
N GLU A 24 15.88 28.94 -5.68
CA GLU A 24 15.04 27.75 -5.91
C GLU A 24 15.27 26.78 -4.76
N VAL A 25 14.21 26.48 -4.02
CA VAL A 25 14.21 25.45 -2.98
C VAL A 25 13.92 24.12 -3.64
N SER A 26 14.77 23.13 -3.42
CA SER A 26 14.48 21.73 -3.75
C SER A 26 13.83 21.09 -2.54
N LEU A 27 12.65 20.53 -2.72
CA LEU A 27 11.98 19.76 -1.68
C LEU A 27 12.56 18.35 -1.65
N GLU A 28 13.25 18.01 -0.58
CA GLU A 28 13.84 16.69 -0.35
C GLU A 28 13.18 16.10 0.90
N PHE A 29 12.04 15.46 0.71
CA PHE A 29 11.31 14.70 1.71
C PHE A 29 11.46 13.20 1.45
N GLU A 30 11.19 12.36 2.44
CA GLU A 30 11.28 10.89 2.32
C GLU A 30 10.07 10.30 1.58
N GLN A 31 9.01 11.11 1.42
CA GLN A 31 7.75 10.76 0.76
C GLN A 31 6.91 9.71 1.52
N ASP A 32 7.12 9.64 2.84
CA ASP A 32 6.36 8.81 3.77
C ASP A 32 5.31 9.66 4.47
N LEU A 33 4.03 9.49 4.12
CA LEU A 33 2.95 10.33 4.63
C LEU A 33 2.36 9.78 5.91
N GLU A 34 2.11 10.69 6.84
CA GLU A 34 1.30 10.43 8.03
C GLU A 34 -0.11 10.99 7.85
N LEU A 35 -1.10 10.30 8.39
CA LEU A 35 -2.51 10.75 8.44
C LEU A 35 -2.89 11.20 9.85
N CYS A 36 -3.44 12.41 9.92
CA CYS A 36 -4.10 12.91 11.11
C CYS A 36 -5.58 13.18 10.81
N ILE A 37 -6.44 12.76 11.71
CA ILE A 37 -7.87 13.04 11.65
C ILE A 37 -8.20 14.00 12.80
N ASP A 38 -8.94 15.06 12.55
CA ASP A 38 -9.29 16.00 13.59
C ASP A 38 -10.27 15.38 14.63
N ILE A 39 -10.38 16.05 15.79
CA ILE A 39 -11.19 15.54 16.93
C ILE A 39 -12.66 15.32 16.56
N ASN A 40 -13.16 16.02 15.54
CA ASN A 40 -14.54 15.91 15.10
C ASN A 40 -14.70 14.98 13.90
N GLU A 41 -13.59 14.43 13.38
CA GLU A 41 -13.54 13.61 12.18
C GLU A 41 -14.05 14.35 10.93
N GLU A 42 -13.96 15.68 10.91
CA GLU A 42 -14.44 16.51 9.81
C GLU A 42 -13.38 16.70 8.72
N ASN A 43 -12.10 16.53 9.06
CA ASN A 43 -11.01 16.74 8.13
C ASN A 43 -9.92 15.66 8.25
N PHE A 44 -9.34 15.35 7.11
CA PHE A 44 -8.09 14.61 6.97
C PHE A 44 -6.94 15.60 6.80
N LEU A 45 -5.81 15.30 7.42
CA LEU A 45 -4.54 15.98 7.22
C LEU A 45 -3.48 14.93 6.88
N LEU A 46 -3.09 14.87 5.61
CA LEU A 46 -1.90 14.14 5.19
C LEU A 46 -0.70 15.07 5.30
N TYR A 47 0.37 14.60 5.91
CA TYR A 47 1.54 15.43 6.12
C TYR A 47 2.83 14.62 6.18
N GLU A 48 3.91 15.29 5.91
CA GLU A 48 5.26 14.82 6.15
C GLU A 48 6.08 15.92 6.80
N THR A 49 6.99 15.57 7.68
CA THR A 49 7.87 16.48 8.41
C THR A 49 9.33 16.15 8.21
N LYS A 50 10.17 17.16 8.24
CA LYS A 50 11.62 17.05 8.15
C LYS A 50 12.27 17.89 9.22
N LEU A 51 13.37 17.42 9.82
CA LEU A 51 14.02 18.06 10.97
C LEU A 51 15.27 18.87 10.61
N ASP A 52 15.88 18.64 9.46
CA ASP A 52 17.07 19.38 9.03
C ASP A 52 17.04 19.64 7.51
N PRO A 53 16.54 20.81 7.11
CA PRO A 53 15.90 21.87 7.92
C PRO A 53 14.51 21.48 8.47
N ASN A 54 14.02 22.23 9.48
CA ASN A 54 12.69 22.01 10.06
C ASN A 54 11.59 22.48 9.11
N GLU A 55 10.99 21.56 8.40
CA GLU A 55 10.03 21.81 7.32
C GLU A 55 8.87 20.83 7.36
N SER A 56 7.76 21.17 6.72
CA SER A 56 6.66 20.24 6.46
C SER A 56 5.97 20.47 5.13
N LEU A 57 5.45 19.39 4.58
CA LEU A 57 4.40 19.40 3.56
C LEU A 57 3.11 18.95 4.22
N SER A 58 1.99 19.58 3.89
CA SER A 58 0.71 19.18 4.48
C SER A 58 -0.44 19.47 3.52
N LEU A 59 -1.36 18.48 3.41
CA LEU A 59 -2.59 18.56 2.66
C LEU A 59 -3.78 18.34 3.59
N LEU A 60 -4.56 19.40 3.82
CA LEU A 60 -5.82 19.36 4.58
C LEU A 60 -6.99 19.27 3.61
N PHE A 61 -7.95 18.38 3.85
CA PHE A 61 -9.17 18.27 3.06
C PHE A 61 -10.31 17.65 3.89
N PRO A 62 -11.60 17.94 3.54
CA PRO A 62 -12.73 17.45 4.30
C PRO A 62 -12.86 15.92 4.27
N SER A 63 -13.16 15.33 5.44
CA SER A 63 -13.65 13.96 5.56
C SER A 63 -15.13 13.93 5.20
N ASN A 64 -15.49 13.26 4.11
CA ASN A 64 -16.87 13.13 3.67
C ASN A 64 -17.02 11.95 2.69
N THR A 65 -18.24 11.60 2.35
CA THR A 65 -18.55 10.45 1.48
C THR A 65 -17.93 10.51 0.08
N VAL A 66 -17.49 11.69 -0.39
CA VAL A 66 -16.83 11.86 -1.69
C VAL A 66 -15.31 11.66 -1.56
N ASN A 67 -14.71 12.12 -0.46
CA ASN A 67 -13.28 12.12 -0.27
C ASN A 67 -12.78 10.86 0.48
N ASN A 68 -13.62 10.23 1.30
CA ASN A 68 -13.24 9.03 2.04
C ASN A 68 -12.72 7.90 1.13
N PRO A 69 -13.31 7.64 -0.05
CA PRO A 69 -12.79 6.62 -0.97
C PRO A 69 -11.39 6.91 -1.53
N LEU A 70 -10.88 8.15 -1.41
CA LEU A 70 -9.51 8.48 -1.82
C LEU A 70 -8.45 7.88 -0.90
N LEU A 71 -8.80 7.66 0.37
CA LEU A 71 -7.93 7.03 1.35
C LEU A 71 -8.33 5.59 1.63
N ASN A 72 -9.61 5.27 1.56
CA ASN A 72 -10.14 3.93 1.79
C ASN A 72 -11.16 3.59 0.70
N PRO A 73 -10.70 3.18 -0.47
CA PRO A 73 -11.58 2.77 -1.55
C PRO A 73 -12.30 1.46 -1.16
N THR A 74 -13.62 1.47 -1.28
CA THR A 74 -14.47 0.32 -0.97
C THR A 74 -14.82 -0.52 -2.19
N GLU A 75 -14.49 -0.03 -3.38
CA GLU A 75 -14.79 -0.68 -4.65
C GLU A 75 -13.62 -0.47 -5.63
N TYR A 76 -13.34 -1.51 -6.41
CA TYR A 76 -12.41 -1.41 -7.52
C TYR A 76 -13.01 -0.54 -8.62
N ASN A 77 -12.38 0.57 -8.88
CA ASN A 77 -12.83 1.51 -9.90
C ASN A 77 -11.69 1.83 -10.87
N SER A 78 -10.85 0.84 -11.16
CA SER A 78 -9.58 1.14 -11.77
C SER A 78 -9.27 0.36 -13.03
N THR A 79 -8.44 1.01 -13.77
CA THR A 79 -7.52 0.46 -14.73
C THR A 79 -6.29 -0.06 -13.97
N ASP A 80 -5.68 -1.10 -14.42
CA ASP A 80 -4.44 -1.67 -13.88
C ASP A 80 -3.31 -0.61 -13.67
N PRO A 81 -2.68 -0.51 -12.47
CA PRO A 81 -2.90 -1.32 -11.27
C PRO A 81 -4.26 -1.05 -10.62
N VAL A 82 -4.78 -2.05 -9.93
CA VAL A 82 -6.07 -1.97 -9.24
C VAL A 82 -6.03 -0.86 -8.20
N GLY A 83 -7.06 -0.02 -8.14
CA GLY A 83 -7.11 1.08 -7.19
C GLY A 83 -8.15 2.13 -7.54
N TYR A 84 -8.17 3.19 -6.77
CA TYR A 84 -9.05 4.33 -6.98
C TYR A 84 -8.23 5.56 -7.39
N ILE A 85 -8.65 6.22 -8.48
CA ILE A 85 -8.05 7.47 -8.94
C ILE A 85 -9.03 8.60 -8.69
N GLY A 86 -8.60 9.59 -7.94
CA GLY A 86 -9.42 10.76 -7.65
C GLY A 86 -8.62 12.05 -7.55
N THR A 87 -9.32 13.17 -7.64
CA THR A 87 -8.72 14.50 -7.53
C THR A 87 -9.57 15.41 -6.67
N ILE A 88 -8.90 16.24 -5.85
CA ILE A 88 -9.54 17.30 -5.06
C ILE A 88 -8.97 18.65 -5.49
N LEU A 89 -9.86 19.63 -5.65
CA LEU A 89 -9.47 21.00 -5.94
C LEU A 89 -9.00 21.70 -4.66
N ILE A 90 -7.84 22.32 -4.70
CA ILE A 90 -7.31 23.17 -3.62
C ILE A 90 -7.95 24.55 -3.74
N ASP A 91 -8.81 24.90 -2.78
CA ASP A 91 -9.58 26.15 -2.75
C ASP A 91 -9.06 27.18 -1.72
N ASN A 92 -8.03 26.78 -0.94
CA ASN A 92 -7.43 27.56 0.16
C ASN A 92 -8.42 27.94 1.28
N SER A 93 -9.57 27.29 1.32
CA SER A 93 -10.55 27.43 2.41
C SER A 93 -10.76 26.10 3.12
N ASN A 94 -11.38 25.13 2.46
CA ASN A 94 -11.63 23.79 3.01
C ASN A 94 -10.53 22.82 2.65
N THR A 95 -9.97 22.94 1.44
CA THR A 95 -8.84 22.14 0.98
C THR A 95 -7.63 23.02 0.80
N ARG A 96 -6.53 22.69 1.49
CA ARG A 96 -5.31 23.49 1.52
C ARG A 96 -4.09 22.60 1.44
N PHE A 97 -3.15 22.98 0.59
CA PHE A 97 -1.81 22.44 0.61
C PHE A 97 -0.82 23.54 0.99
N ASN A 98 0.08 23.24 1.93
CA ASN A 98 1.08 24.17 2.44
C ASN A 98 2.45 23.49 2.53
N TYR A 99 3.47 24.21 2.08
CA TYR A 99 4.85 24.03 2.50
C TYR A 99 5.17 25.05 3.60
N ARG A 100 5.76 24.57 4.70
CA ARG A 100 6.05 25.42 5.87
C ARG A 100 7.44 25.18 6.41
N THR A 101 8.04 26.27 6.96
CA THR A 101 9.30 26.23 7.71
C THR A 101 9.06 26.57 9.19
N TYR A 102 9.90 26.04 10.08
CA TYR A 102 9.72 26.16 11.52
C TYR A 102 11.01 26.55 12.23
N ASN A 103 10.87 27.18 13.43
CA ASN A 103 12.00 27.45 14.32
C ASN A 103 12.36 26.28 15.23
N GLY A 104 11.60 25.21 15.22
CA GLY A 104 11.74 23.99 16.02
C GLY A 104 11.14 22.79 15.31
N ASP A 105 10.98 21.69 16.01
CA ASP A 105 10.42 20.44 15.45
C ASP A 105 8.98 20.66 14.98
N PRO A 106 8.66 20.44 13.67
CA PRO A 106 7.29 20.56 13.17
C PRO A 106 6.29 19.65 13.88
N ASN A 107 6.74 18.49 14.36
CA ASN A 107 5.90 17.52 15.08
C ASN A 107 5.38 18.06 16.44
N ASP A 108 5.98 19.14 16.96
CA ASP A 108 5.47 19.86 18.12
C ASP A 108 4.15 20.62 17.84
N LEU A 109 3.80 20.84 16.57
CA LEU A 109 2.62 21.60 16.15
C LEU A 109 1.63 20.77 15.34
N ILE A 110 2.13 19.91 14.44
CA ILE A 110 1.27 19.14 13.54
C ILE A 110 0.65 17.97 14.30
N CYS A 111 -0.65 17.76 14.13
CA CYS A 111 -1.41 16.68 14.74
C CYS A 111 -1.35 16.61 16.28
N GLN A 112 -1.00 17.69 16.94
CA GLN A 112 -0.89 17.76 18.39
C GLN A 112 -2.16 18.29 19.04
N SER A 113 -2.71 17.57 20.02
CA SER A 113 -3.81 18.07 20.87
C SER A 113 -3.35 19.18 21.81
N ILE A 114 -2.06 19.21 22.15
CA ILE A 114 -1.42 20.26 22.96
C ILE A 114 -0.14 20.67 22.22
N VAL A 115 -0.16 21.84 21.62
CA VAL A 115 0.99 22.40 20.89
C VAL A 115 2.09 22.89 21.82
N ASN A 116 3.33 22.72 21.44
CA ASN A 116 4.48 23.29 22.14
C ASN A 116 4.57 24.80 21.84
N PRO A 117 4.43 25.70 22.84
CA PRO A 117 4.42 27.13 22.59
C PRO A 117 5.79 27.69 22.15
N GLY A 118 6.85 26.88 22.23
CA GLY A 118 8.20 27.27 21.77
C GLY A 118 8.41 27.10 20.29
N THR A 119 7.67 26.21 19.64
CA THR A 119 7.74 25.96 18.21
C THR A 119 6.75 26.85 17.46
N GLN A 120 7.22 27.51 16.40
CA GLN A 120 6.44 28.45 15.59
C GLN A 120 6.72 28.23 14.10
N ILE A 121 5.70 28.47 13.29
CA ILE A 121 5.86 28.58 11.84
C ILE A 121 6.63 29.89 11.53
N ILE A 122 7.70 29.78 10.77
CA ILE A 122 8.49 30.93 10.28
C ILE A 122 7.89 31.44 8.98
N ASP A 123 7.74 30.53 7.99
CA ASP A 123 7.17 30.84 6.70
C ASP A 123 6.05 29.84 6.38
N ASP A 124 5.02 30.33 5.69
CA ASP A 124 3.87 29.54 5.24
C ASP A 124 3.63 29.82 3.76
N TYR A 125 3.83 28.81 2.93
CA TYR A 125 3.71 28.92 1.48
C TYR A 125 2.56 28.05 1.01
N PRO A 126 1.34 28.60 0.88
CA PRO A 126 0.20 27.87 0.35
C PRO A 126 0.33 27.67 -1.15
N ALA A 127 -0.19 26.53 -1.65
CA ALA A 127 -0.41 26.35 -3.08
C ALA A 127 -1.41 27.37 -3.63
N ALA A 128 -1.31 27.68 -4.91
CA ALA A 128 -2.26 28.57 -5.57
C ALA A 128 -3.68 27.98 -5.53
N ALA A 129 -4.68 28.86 -5.41
CA ALA A 129 -6.07 28.44 -5.59
C ALA A 129 -6.27 27.94 -7.02
N GLY A 130 -6.85 26.72 -7.17
CA GLY A 130 -6.96 26.05 -8.44
C GLY A 130 -5.93 24.96 -8.70
N ALA A 131 -4.93 24.81 -7.80
CA ALA A 131 -4.12 23.60 -7.74
C ALA A 131 -5.00 22.38 -7.45
N GLN A 132 -4.49 21.18 -7.73
CA GLN A 132 -5.21 19.92 -7.53
C GLN A 132 -4.35 18.93 -6.76
N ALA A 133 -4.94 18.24 -5.80
CA ALA A 133 -4.36 17.05 -5.22
C ALA A 133 -4.90 15.83 -5.98
N SER A 134 -4.01 15.06 -6.58
CA SER A 134 -4.30 13.81 -7.28
C SER A 134 -3.97 12.65 -6.36
N PHE A 135 -4.87 11.71 -6.22
CA PHE A 135 -4.76 10.50 -5.41
C PHE A 135 -4.79 9.30 -6.33
N ILE A 136 -3.88 8.38 -6.11
CA ILE A 136 -3.89 7.06 -6.73
C ILE A 136 -3.75 6.05 -5.59
N SER A 137 -4.83 5.33 -5.33
CA SER A 137 -4.85 4.28 -4.31
C SER A 137 -4.66 2.94 -4.99
N THR A 138 -3.69 2.17 -4.54
CA THR A 138 -3.36 0.86 -5.11
C THR A 138 -3.41 -0.21 -4.03
N PHE A 139 -3.71 -1.42 -4.47
CA PHE A 139 -3.58 -2.63 -3.70
C PHE A 139 -2.58 -3.50 -4.45
N GLU A 140 -1.55 -3.97 -3.78
CA GLU A 140 -0.56 -4.87 -4.39
C GLU A 140 -0.87 -6.32 -4.06
N ASP A 141 -1.43 -6.55 -2.86
CA ASP A 141 -1.85 -7.81 -2.31
C ASP A 141 -3.24 -7.56 -1.69
N ASP A 142 -4.28 -8.16 -2.25
CA ASP A 142 -5.66 -7.79 -1.96
C ASP A 142 -6.20 -8.41 -0.67
N ASP A 143 -5.73 -9.59 -0.27
CA ASP A 143 -6.14 -10.35 0.91
C ASP A 143 -5.05 -10.45 1.97
N ASN A 144 -3.83 -10.02 1.60
CA ASN A 144 -2.66 -10.00 2.48
C ASN A 144 -2.22 -11.42 2.90
N ASP A 145 -2.28 -12.34 1.97
CA ASP A 145 -1.85 -13.72 2.12
C ASP A 145 -0.34 -13.93 1.83
N GLY A 146 0.31 -12.89 1.29
CA GLY A 146 1.74 -12.85 0.97
C GLY A 146 2.03 -12.97 -0.52
N ILE A 147 1.06 -13.37 -1.35
CA ILE A 147 1.18 -13.39 -2.81
C ILE A 147 0.62 -12.08 -3.37
N LEU A 148 1.34 -11.47 -4.31
CA LEU A 148 0.83 -10.27 -4.96
C LEU A 148 -0.32 -10.62 -5.91
N THR A 149 -1.39 -9.86 -5.85
CA THR A 149 -2.60 -9.99 -6.68
C THR A 149 -2.34 -10.22 -8.17
N GLU A 150 -1.21 -9.72 -8.70
CA GLU A 150 -0.85 -9.92 -10.11
C GLU A 150 -0.44 -11.36 -10.44
N PHE A 151 -0.05 -12.15 -9.44
CA PHE A 151 0.37 -13.55 -9.60
C PHE A 151 -0.74 -14.56 -9.32
N GLU A 152 -1.85 -14.15 -8.75
CA GLU A 152 -2.97 -15.00 -8.35
C GLU A 152 -4.06 -15.16 -9.42
N GLY A 153 -3.70 -15.02 -10.66
CA GLY A 153 -4.62 -15.34 -11.76
C GLY A 153 -5.86 -14.47 -11.87
N ARG A 154 -5.85 -13.24 -11.31
CA ARG A 154 -6.99 -12.31 -11.35
C ARG A 154 -7.55 -12.09 -12.76
N GLY A 155 -6.73 -12.16 -13.80
CA GLY A 155 -7.15 -11.99 -15.18
C GLY A 155 -7.42 -10.53 -15.56
N ALA A 156 -8.15 -10.35 -16.68
CA ALA A 156 -8.43 -9.02 -17.20
C ALA A 156 -9.73 -8.43 -16.65
N GLN A 157 -9.70 -7.14 -16.30
CA GLN A 157 -10.89 -6.44 -15.84
C GLN A 157 -11.93 -6.28 -16.96
N ALA A 158 -13.18 -6.61 -16.68
CA ALA A 158 -14.30 -6.36 -17.55
C ALA A 158 -14.75 -4.90 -17.52
N ALA A 159 -15.60 -4.50 -18.47
CA ALA A 159 -16.07 -3.11 -18.58
C ALA A 159 -16.95 -2.63 -17.40
N ASP A 160 -17.47 -3.54 -16.60
CA ASP A 160 -18.26 -3.27 -15.40
C ASP A 160 -17.41 -3.21 -14.11
N GLY A 161 -16.09 -3.42 -14.24
CA GLY A 161 -15.15 -3.40 -13.12
C GLY A 161 -14.91 -4.79 -12.47
N SER A 162 -15.61 -5.82 -12.91
CA SER A 162 -15.43 -7.20 -12.40
C SER A 162 -14.27 -7.92 -13.07
N TYR A 163 -13.84 -9.04 -12.47
CA TYR A 163 -12.84 -9.96 -13.00
C TYR A 163 -13.46 -11.34 -13.22
N PRO A 164 -14.25 -11.52 -14.29
CA PRO A 164 -15.04 -12.73 -14.49
C PRO A 164 -14.24 -14.00 -14.81
N ASP A 165 -12.98 -13.84 -15.17
CA ASP A 165 -12.06 -14.92 -15.49
C ASP A 165 -10.98 -15.09 -14.40
N ALA A 166 -11.19 -14.50 -13.20
CA ALA A 166 -10.27 -14.69 -12.08
C ALA A 166 -10.23 -16.17 -11.69
N GLN A 167 -9.05 -16.63 -11.27
CA GLN A 167 -8.86 -17.94 -10.71
C GLN A 167 -9.65 -18.07 -9.40
N ASP A 168 -10.24 -19.23 -9.16
CA ASP A 168 -11.03 -19.60 -7.97
C ASP A 168 -10.75 -21.10 -7.80
N THR A 169 -9.70 -21.38 -7.02
CA THR A 169 -9.09 -22.74 -6.99
C THR A 169 -9.98 -23.74 -6.31
N ASP A 170 -10.62 -23.39 -5.20
CA ASP A 170 -11.53 -24.26 -4.45
C ASP A 170 -12.99 -24.21 -4.95
N LEU A 171 -13.33 -23.25 -5.82
CA LEU A 171 -14.65 -23.03 -6.41
C LEU A 171 -15.73 -22.63 -5.39
N ASP A 172 -15.37 -21.93 -4.33
CA ASP A 172 -16.31 -21.44 -3.32
C ASP A 172 -17.00 -20.14 -3.73
N GLY A 173 -16.45 -19.43 -4.74
CA GLY A 173 -16.93 -18.19 -5.34
C GLY A 173 -16.21 -16.95 -4.83
N LEU A 174 -15.15 -17.10 -4.04
CA LEU A 174 -14.18 -16.09 -3.70
C LEU A 174 -12.92 -16.38 -4.54
N PRO A 175 -12.52 -15.54 -5.48
CA PRO A 175 -11.31 -15.77 -6.28
C PRO A 175 -10.04 -15.68 -5.44
N ASP A 176 -9.01 -16.44 -5.82
CA ASP A 176 -7.74 -16.57 -5.12
C ASP A 176 -7.16 -15.19 -4.69
N TYR A 177 -7.17 -14.19 -5.54
CA TYR A 177 -6.62 -12.86 -5.27
C TYR A 177 -7.34 -12.08 -4.15
N ILE A 178 -8.40 -12.59 -3.54
CA ILE A 178 -9.15 -12.04 -2.40
C ILE A 178 -9.56 -13.13 -1.42
N ASP A 179 -8.87 -14.28 -1.45
CA ASP A 179 -9.07 -15.41 -0.57
C ASP A 179 -7.77 -15.68 0.19
N GLU A 180 -7.78 -15.67 1.51
CA GLU A 180 -6.61 -15.95 2.34
C GLU A 180 -6.27 -17.45 2.43
N ASP A 181 -7.13 -18.34 1.85
CA ASP A 181 -7.04 -19.81 1.91
C ASP A 181 -7.50 -20.36 0.54
N ASP A 182 -6.61 -20.26 -0.47
CA ASP A 182 -6.92 -20.42 -1.90
C ASP A 182 -7.53 -21.78 -2.27
N ASP A 183 -7.13 -22.85 -1.59
CA ASP A 183 -7.63 -24.21 -1.85
C ASP A 183 -8.61 -24.69 -0.78
N ASN A 184 -8.84 -23.86 0.26
CA ASN A 184 -9.82 -24.06 1.34
C ASN A 184 -9.60 -25.39 2.10
N ASP A 185 -8.34 -25.73 2.33
CA ASP A 185 -7.93 -26.91 3.09
C ASP A 185 -7.87 -26.65 4.59
N GLY A 186 -7.96 -25.36 5.00
CA GLY A 186 -7.96 -24.90 6.38
C GLY A 186 -6.58 -24.49 6.89
N ILE A 187 -5.58 -24.39 6.01
CA ILE A 187 -4.30 -23.71 6.23
C ILE A 187 -4.34 -22.45 5.38
N MET A 188 -3.94 -21.33 5.94
CA MET A 188 -3.89 -20.08 5.18
C MET A 188 -2.73 -20.11 4.19
N THR A 189 -2.88 -19.59 3.00
CA THR A 189 -1.85 -19.49 1.95
C THR A 189 -0.52 -18.97 2.51
N ILE A 190 -0.57 -17.97 3.40
CA ILE A 190 0.62 -17.40 4.06
C ILE A 190 1.35 -18.40 4.99
N ASP A 191 0.67 -19.43 5.48
CA ASP A 191 1.24 -20.46 6.37
C ASP A 191 1.76 -21.69 5.60
N GLU A 192 1.69 -21.67 4.27
CA GLU A 192 2.04 -22.78 3.39
C GLU A 192 3.34 -22.60 2.60
N ASP A 193 4.17 -21.65 3.01
CA ASP A 193 5.41 -21.30 2.31
C ASP A 193 5.16 -21.02 0.81
N ALA A 194 4.13 -20.26 0.50
CA ALA A 194 3.72 -19.90 -0.85
C ALA A 194 4.73 -18.94 -1.53
N ASP A 195 5.57 -18.25 -0.76
CA ASP A 195 6.66 -17.36 -1.20
C ASP A 195 7.85 -17.48 -0.24
N ASP A 196 8.82 -18.40 -0.53
CA ASP A 196 10.00 -18.68 0.35
C ASP A 196 10.96 -17.50 0.43
N ASN A 197 10.94 -16.61 -0.56
CA ASN A 197 11.88 -15.49 -0.63
C ASN A 197 11.30 -14.12 -0.26
N ASP A 198 10.02 -14.03 0.09
CA ASP A 198 9.27 -12.83 0.47
C ASP A 198 9.23 -11.76 -0.65
N ASP A 199 9.20 -12.14 -1.94
CA ASP A 199 9.10 -11.18 -3.05
C ASP A 199 7.67 -11.04 -3.63
N GLY A 200 6.72 -11.78 -3.08
CA GLY A 200 5.32 -11.79 -3.44
C GLY A 200 5.02 -12.59 -4.71
N ASN A 201 6.00 -13.35 -5.24
CA ASN A 201 5.85 -14.18 -6.43
C ASN A 201 5.95 -15.66 -6.05
N PRO A 202 4.91 -16.47 -6.25
CA PRO A 202 4.89 -17.87 -5.82
C PRO A 202 5.71 -18.81 -6.71
N ASP A 203 6.72 -18.30 -7.44
CA ASP A 203 7.54 -19.12 -8.35
C ASP A 203 8.50 -20.08 -7.58
N ASP A 204 8.67 -19.88 -6.28
CA ASP A 204 9.42 -20.72 -5.37
C ASP A 204 8.55 -21.34 -4.24
N ALA A 205 7.24 -21.33 -4.42
CA ALA A 205 6.27 -21.92 -3.48
C ALA A 205 6.58 -23.38 -3.14
N LEU A 206 6.36 -23.73 -1.88
CA LEU A 206 6.51 -25.11 -1.42
C LEU A 206 5.54 -26.04 -2.17
N ASN A 207 6.06 -27.18 -2.63
CA ASN A 207 5.29 -28.27 -3.19
C ASN A 207 5.78 -29.58 -2.53
N SER A 208 5.06 -30.05 -1.54
CA SER A 208 5.45 -31.22 -0.72
C SER A 208 5.36 -32.53 -1.47
N ASN A 209 4.55 -32.59 -2.53
CA ASN A 209 4.32 -33.77 -3.34
C ASN A 209 4.85 -33.66 -4.78
N GLU A 210 5.68 -32.65 -5.11
CA GLU A 210 6.24 -32.38 -6.45
C GLU A 210 6.80 -33.61 -7.17
N ALA A 211 7.38 -34.55 -6.41
CA ALA A 211 7.95 -35.77 -6.98
C ALA A 211 6.90 -36.81 -7.39
N GLN A 212 5.63 -36.58 -7.10
CA GLN A 212 4.52 -37.44 -7.42
C GLN A 212 3.82 -36.89 -8.66
N GLU A 213 3.87 -37.60 -9.78
CA GLU A 213 2.97 -37.31 -10.91
C GLU A 213 1.61 -37.92 -10.55
N ASP A 214 0.54 -37.17 -10.83
CA ASP A 214 -0.80 -37.74 -10.75
C ASP A 214 -1.01 -38.85 -11.81
N ALA A 215 -2.18 -39.50 -11.78
CA ALA A 215 -2.48 -40.62 -12.69
C ALA A 215 -2.50 -40.20 -14.18
N ASP A 216 -2.59 -38.91 -14.47
CA ASP A 216 -2.63 -38.33 -15.81
C ASP A 216 -1.27 -37.79 -16.26
N GLY A 217 -0.23 -37.75 -15.35
CA GLY A 217 1.14 -37.31 -15.62
C GLY A 217 1.30 -35.82 -15.56
N GLU A 218 0.39 -35.13 -14.87
CA GLU A 218 0.51 -33.71 -14.57
C GLU A 218 1.43 -33.49 -13.34
N ILE A 219 2.11 -32.36 -13.27
CA ILE A 219 2.87 -31.94 -12.10
C ILE A 219 1.85 -31.47 -11.07
N ARG A 220 1.99 -31.95 -9.83
CA ARG A 220 1.13 -31.52 -8.75
C ARG A 220 1.29 -30.04 -8.44
N LEU A 221 0.22 -29.44 -7.96
CA LEU A 221 0.18 -28.02 -7.59
C LEU A 221 1.08 -27.75 -6.37
N PRO A 222 1.52 -26.50 -6.16
CA PRO A 222 2.07 -26.07 -4.88
C PRO A 222 1.04 -26.24 -3.77
N ASN A 223 1.50 -26.35 -2.53
CA ASN A 223 0.64 -26.60 -1.39
C ASN A 223 -0.54 -25.62 -1.33
N TYR A 224 -0.33 -24.36 -1.41
CA TYR A 224 -1.37 -23.32 -1.33
C TYR A 224 -2.49 -23.40 -2.41
N LEU A 225 -2.37 -24.30 -3.37
CA LEU A 225 -3.37 -24.60 -4.41
C LEU A 225 -3.78 -26.07 -4.44
N ASP A 226 -3.27 -26.90 -3.52
CA ASP A 226 -3.48 -28.36 -3.49
C ASP A 226 -4.07 -28.79 -2.15
N ASN A 227 -5.34 -29.09 -2.09
CA ASN A 227 -6.02 -29.51 -0.87
C ASN A 227 -5.65 -30.92 -0.34
N ASP A 228 -4.57 -31.55 -0.89
CA ASP A 228 -3.93 -32.81 -0.46
C ASP A 228 -2.42 -32.67 -0.60
N ASP A 229 -1.83 -31.82 0.24
CA ASP A 229 -0.46 -31.31 0.15
C ASP A 229 0.63 -32.36 0.02
N ASP A 230 0.50 -33.47 0.73
CA ASP A 230 1.47 -34.55 0.69
C ASP A 230 1.14 -35.66 -0.30
N GLY A 231 -0.04 -35.60 -0.89
CA GLY A 231 -0.52 -36.50 -1.95
C GLY A 231 -0.78 -37.93 -1.48
N ASP A 232 -1.12 -38.13 -0.21
CA ASP A 232 -1.41 -39.46 0.35
C ASP A 232 -2.84 -39.94 0.06
N GLY A 233 -3.71 -39.01 -0.38
CA GLY A 233 -5.11 -39.22 -0.72
C GLY A 233 -6.08 -38.90 0.42
N THR A 234 -5.59 -38.30 1.50
CA THR A 234 -6.37 -37.69 2.55
C THR A 234 -6.31 -36.17 2.33
N PHE A 235 -7.44 -35.51 2.28
CA PHE A 235 -7.42 -34.05 2.18
C PHE A 235 -6.83 -33.45 3.45
N SER A 236 -5.97 -32.42 3.33
CA SER A 236 -5.32 -31.71 4.46
C SER A 236 -6.34 -31.28 5.51
N ALA A 237 -7.50 -30.75 5.11
CA ALA A 237 -8.61 -30.41 6.02
C ALA A 237 -9.08 -31.58 6.92
N ASN A 238 -8.89 -32.82 6.49
CA ASN A 238 -9.29 -34.03 7.22
C ASN A 238 -8.20 -34.60 8.12
N GLU A 239 -7.08 -33.89 8.31
CA GLU A 239 -5.94 -34.34 9.10
C GLU A 239 -5.85 -33.68 10.49
N ASN A 240 -6.95 -33.08 10.92
CA ASN A 240 -7.12 -32.47 12.23
C ASN A 240 -7.40 -33.54 13.31
N GLU A 241 -6.34 -34.22 13.78
CA GLU A 241 -6.47 -35.31 14.77
C GLU A 241 -7.00 -34.80 16.11
N ASN A 242 -6.54 -33.64 16.55
CA ASN A 242 -6.89 -33.11 17.87
C ASN A 242 -8.20 -32.29 17.86
N GLY A 243 -8.74 -31.96 16.70
CA GLY A 243 -10.01 -31.26 16.52
C GLY A 243 -10.02 -29.82 17.00
N ASN A 244 -8.84 -29.16 17.11
CA ASN A 244 -8.73 -27.80 17.60
C ASN A 244 -8.87 -26.74 16.50
N GLY A 245 -8.88 -27.14 15.22
CA GLY A 245 -8.99 -26.27 14.06
C GLY A 245 -7.65 -25.74 13.52
N SER A 246 -6.52 -26.16 14.12
CA SER A 246 -5.19 -25.90 13.59
C SER A 246 -4.59 -27.19 13.09
N LEU A 247 -4.14 -27.23 11.83
CA LEU A 247 -3.48 -28.39 11.23
C LEU A 247 -1.96 -28.37 11.51
N LEU A 248 -1.39 -27.20 11.81
CA LEU A 248 0.03 -26.99 12.02
C LEU A 248 0.59 -27.74 13.24
N ASP A 249 -0.25 -28.09 14.22
CA ASP A 249 0.17 -28.78 15.46
C ASP A 249 -0.27 -30.27 15.53
N ASP A 250 -0.92 -30.77 14.48
CA ASP A 250 -1.28 -32.18 14.36
C ASP A 250 -0.12 -32.98 13.77
N ILE A 251 0.52 -33.80 14.59
CA ILE A 251 1.73 -34.54 14.24
C ILE A 251 1.53 -36.03 14.54
N ASP A 252 1.70 -36.91 13.54
CA ASP A 252 1.68 -38.35 13.79
C ASP A 252 2.97 -38.83 14.45
N GLN A 253 2.89 -39.20 15.72
CA GLN A 253 3.99 -39.77 16.49
C GLN A 253 3.75 -41.30 16.78
N THR A 254 2.82 -41.91 16.09
CA THR A 254 2.50 -43.35 16.31
C THR A 254 3.58 -44.28 15.78
N VAL A 255 4.23 -43.88 14.69
CA VAL A 255 5.31 -44.66 14.03
C VAL A 255 6.67 -44.18 14.46
N ASP A 256 6.92 -42.86 14.51
CA ASP A 256 8.14 -42.25 14.99
C ASP A 256 7.83 -41.17 16.05
N SER A 257 8.18 -41.45 17.30
CA SER A 257 7.99 -40.52 18.42
C SER A 257 8.85 -39.25 18.34
N ASN A 258 9.74 -39.14 17.38
CA ASN A 258 10.50 -37.92 17.09
C ASN A 258 10.01 -37.18 15.84
N ASN A 259 8.93 -37.66 15.22
CA ASN A 259 8.32 -36.94 14.11
C ASN A 259 7.92 -35.53 14.56
N THR A 260 8.21 -34.54 13.73
CA THR A 260 7.87 -33.12 13.93
C THR A 260 7.16 -32.55 12.70
N THR A 261 6.94 -33.38 11.68
CA THR A 261 6.22 -32.98 10.48
C THR A 261 4.72 -32.99 10.76
N PRO A 262 4.01 -31.91 10.48
CA PRO A 262 2.54 -31.92 10.51
C PRO A 262 1.96 -33.03 9.63
N ARG A 263 0.78 -33.55 9.97
CA ARG A 263 0.14 -34.63 9.25
C ARG A 263 -0.10 -34.28 7.79
N TYR A 264 -0.57 -33.09 7.51
CA TYR A 264 -0.85 -32.61 6.16
C TYR A 264 0.39 -32.53 5.23
N LEU A 265 1.59 -32.70 5.80
CA LEU A 265 2.87 -32.78 5.06
C LEU A 265 3.55 -34.15 5.20
N ASP A 266 2.91 -35.15 5.85
CA ASP A 266 3.50 -36.46 6.11
C ASP A 266 2.74 -37.57 5.34
N PRO A 267 3.20 -37.97 4.14
CA PRO A 267 2.52 -38.94 3.31
C PRO A 267 2.41 -40.37 3.92
N LEU A 268 2.79 -40.54 5.17
CA LEU A 268 2.62 -41.74 5.94
C LEU A 268 1.49 -41.64 6.97
N ALA A 269 0.97 -40.45 7.20
CA ALA A 269 -0.06 -40.18 8.19
C ALA A 269 -1.50 -40.24 7.60
N ILE A 270 -1.82 -41.31 6.93
CA ILE A 270 -3.00 -41.53 6.08
C ILE A 270 -4.37 -41.61 6.80
N GLU A 271 -4.43 -41.32 8.10
CA GLU A 271 -5.70 -41.39 8.84
C GLU A 271 -6.50 -40.10 8.65
N SER A 272 -7.79 -40.26 8.30
CA SER A 272 -8.73 -39.18 8.13
C SER A 272 -9.56 -38.92 9.39
N PHE A 273 -9.69 -37.66 9.77
CA PHE A 273 -10.51 -37.20 10.89
C PHE A 273 -11.67 -36.32 10.40
N ASP A 274 -12.48 -35.82 11.32
CA ASP A 274 -13.50 -34.82 10.96
C ASP A 274 -12.77 -33.53 10.51
N PRO A 275 -13.17 -32.87 9.41
CA PRO A 275 -12.49 -31.69 8.91
C PRO A 275 -12.50 -30.56 9.95
N ALA A 276 -11.48 -29.76 9.93
CA ALA A 276 -11.43 -28.51 10.68
C ALA A 276 -12.66 -27.65 10.33
N ALA A 277 -13.13 -26.86 11.27
CA ALA A 277 -14.15 -25.88 10.95
C ALA A 277 -13.52 -24.84 10.01
N ILE A 278 -14.09 -24.67 8.83
CA ILE A 278 -13.70 -23.60 7.89
C ILE A 278 -13.80 -22.28 8.65
N ILE A 279 -12.68 -21.58 8.76
CA ILE A 279 -12.64 -20.23 9.31
C ILE A 279 -13.10 -19.32 8.18
N PRO A 280 -14.21 -18.57 8.35
CA PRO A 280 -14.63 -17.63 7.32
C PRO A 280 -13.51 -16.64 7.06
N THR A 281 -13.02 -16.57 5.85
CA THR A 281 -12.01 -15.63 5.40
C THR A 281 -12.48 -14.20 5.61
N SER A 282 -11.63 -13.39 6.20
CA SER A 282 -11.79 -11.94 6.31
C SER A 282 -10.46 -11.31 5.96
N TYR A 283 -10.32 -10.86 4.74
CA TYR A 283 -9.07 -10.28 4.30
C TYR A 283 -8.84 -8.87 4.85
N ILE A 284 -7.58 -8.55 5.11
CA ILE A 284 -7.11 -7.21 5.47
C ILE A 284 -6.25 -6.73 4.31
N ARG A 285 -6.69 -5.67 3.65
CA ARG A 285 -5.95 -5.07 2.54
C ARG A 285 -4.88 -4.12 3.03
N THR A 286 -3.69 -4.22 2.46
CA THR A 286 -2.72 -3.13 2.51
C THR A 286 -3.03 -2.14 1.41
N ILE A 287 -3.34 -0.90 1.78
CA ILE A 287 -3.72 0.16 0.85
C ILE A 287 -2.58 1.18 0.78
N ARG A 288 -2.05 1.42 -0.42
CA ARG A 288 -1.08 2.48 -0.69
C ARG A 288 -1.74 3.62 -1.44
N VAL A 289 -1.64 4.81 -0.89
CA VAL A 289 -2.23 6.03 -1.45
C VAL A 289 -1.13 6.99 -1.85
N ASN A 290 -0.83 7.06 -3.14
CA ASN A 290 0.10 8.03 -3.68
C ASN A 290 -0.58 9.37 -3.90
N VAL A 291 0.01 10.46 -3.41
CA VAL A 291 -0.55 11.80 -3.50
C VAL A 291 0.39 12.74 -4.22
N THR A 292 -0.10 13.39 -5.27
CA THR A 292 0.64 14.37 -6.07
C THR A 292 -0.12 15.68 -6.13
N ILE A 293 0.56 16.79 -5.88
CA ILE A 293 -0.01 18.13 -6.02
C ILE A 293 0.35 18.68 -7.40
N LEU A 294 -0.66 18.99 -8.18
CA LEU A 294 -0.54 19.52 -9.54
C LEU A 294 -0.83 21.03 -9.55
N ASN A 295 -0.07 21.79 -10.33
CA ASN A 295 -0.20 23.24 -10.47
C ASN A 295 -0.09 23.97 -9.12
N ALA A 296 0.84 23.55 -8.27
CA ALA A 296 1.03 24.10 -6.92
C ALA A 296 1.35 25.60 -6.95
N ASN A 297 2.13 26.07 -7.92
CA ASN A 297 2.52 27.48 -8.12
C ASN A 297 3.02 28.16 -6.83
N ILE A 298 3.85 27.46 -6.08
CA ILE A 298 4.52 28.01 -4.89
C ILE A 298 5.74 28.78 -5.37
N GLY A 299 5.72 30.10 -5.21
CA GLY A 299 6.66 31.01 -5.86
C GLY A 299 8.15 30.87 -5.51
N ILE A 300 8.49 30.02 -4.53
CA ILE A 300 9.87 29.69 -4.14
C ILE A 300 10.35 28.35 -4.70
N LEU A 301 9.46 27.58 -5.34
CA LEU A 301 9.77 26.28 -5.91
C LEU A 301 9.93 26.38 -7.42
N SER A 302 10.83 25.59 -7.97
CA SER A 302 11.08 25.49 -9.42
C SER A 302 10.08 24.61 -10.17
N THR A 303 9.26 23.85 -9.43
CA THR A 303 8.29 22.92 -10.00
C THR A 303 6.86 23.23 -9.57
N ASP A 304 5.93 23.05 -10.49
CA ASP A 304 4.48 23.15 -10.22
C ASP A 304 3.86 21.80 -9.83
N ILE A 305 4.63 20.72 -9.91
CA ILE A 305 4.24 19.37 -9.51
C ILE A 305 5.07 18.99 -8.30
N ILE A 306 4.38 18.60 -7.24
CA ILE A 306 5.00 18.16 -5.99
C ILE A 306 4.48 16.75 -5.71
N GLU A 307 5.38 15.78 -5.74
CA GLU A 307 5.09 14.44 -5.22
C GLU A 307 5.05 14.56 -3.70
N LEU A 308 3.85 14.52 -3.14
CA LEU A 308 3.68 14.67 -1.69
C LEU A 308 4.16 13.43 -0.97
N GLY A 309 3.88 12.26 -1.53
CA GLY A 309 4.34 10.98 -1.01
C GLY A 309 3.27 9.90 -0.99
N THR A 310 3.55 8.83 -0.27
CA THR A 310 2.69 7.65 -0.13
C THR A 310 2.22 7.53 1.31
N TYR A 311 0.93 7.32 1.51
CA TYR A 311 0.32 6.89 2.76
C TYR A 311 -0.06 5.43 2.66
N GLU A 312 0.34 4.62 3.64
CA GLU A 312 0.09 3.17 3.68
C GLU A 312 -0.60 2.80 4.98
N TYR A 313 -1.57 1.89 4.94
CA TYR A 313 -2.28 1.40 6.13
C TYR A 313 -3.01 0.08 5.90
#